data_f61d271ad00993c199bb6d69dc94d70f
#
_entry.id   f61d271ad00993c199bb6d69dc94d70f
#
_cell.length_a   1.000
_cell.length_b   1.000
_cell.length_c   1.000
_cell.angle_alpha   90.00
_cell.angle_beta   90.00
_cell.angle_gamma   90.00
#
_symmetry.space_group_name_H-M   'P 1'
#
loop_
_entity.id
_entity.type
_entity.pdbx_description
1 polymer ?
#
loop_
_entity_poly.entity_id
_entity_poly.type
_entity_poly.pdbx_seq_one_letter_code
_entity_poly.pdbx_strand_id
1 'polypeptide(L)'
;MKEIRTEDAVGHILCHDITQIIKDEKKGVLFKKGHVVKEEDIPLLLSVGKEHLFVWEKNPGILHENEAAEILYKICAGNSSKVHGTEIKEGKIEVVSKIDGILKIRRDALVAVNSLGEMMIASRHGDFPIKKGDKVAGTRIIPLVIEKEKMDAAEKAAGNLPIFDILPYQQKKVGIVTTGSEIKKGLIQDTFTPVLREKLSGFPTEVTGQVMPGDDKEEITKAILSFADAGADLIICT
;
A
#
# COMPACT_ATOMS: atom_id res chain seq x y z
N MET A 1 28.02 16.03 -10.99
CA MET A 1 27.50 16.43 -12.29
C MET A 1 28.71 16.69 -13.18
N LYS A 2 28.76 16.08 -14.34
CA LYS A 2 29.89 16.16 -15.29
C LYS A 2 29.35 16.40 -16.69
N GLU A 3 30.07 17.17 -17.47
CA GLU A 3 29.81 17.31 -18.90
C GLU A 3 30.61 16.23 -19.64
N ILE A 4 29.93 15.49 -20.50
CA ILE A 4 30.54 14.42 -21.33
C ILE A 4 30.02 14.53 -22.77
N ARG A 5 30.72 13.91 -23.70
CA ARG A 5 30.22 13.76 -25.07
C ARG A 5 29.01 12.88 -25.11
N THR A 6 28.08 13.15 -26.01
CA THR A 6 26.84 12.38 -26.11
C THR A 6 27.07 10.90 -26.41
N GLU A 7 28.08 10.60 -27.25
CA GLU A 7 28.47 9.24 -27.61
C GLU A 7 28.93 8.42 -26.38
N ASP A 8 29.50 9.10 -25.36
CA ASP A 8 30.01 8.48 -24.14
C ASP A 8 28.94 8.42 -23.02
N ALA A 9 27.71 8.89 -23.31
CA ALA A 9 26.70 9.07 -22.29
C ALA A 9 25.89 7.80 -21.96
N VAL A 10 26.08 6.70 -22.68
CA VAL A 10 25.33 5.46 -22.43
C VAL A 10 25.49 4.99 -20.98
N GLY A 11 24.36 4.73 -20.30
CA GLY A 11 24.31 4.31 -18.90
C GLY A 11 24.42 5.47 -17.89
N HIS A 12 24.64 6.70 -18.34
CA HIS A 12 24.62 7.89 -17.46
C HIS A 12 23.20 8.48 -17.38
N ILE A 13 22.98 9.30 -16.35
CA ILE A 13 21.68 9.88 -16.03
C ILE A 13 21.67 11.36 -16.42
N LEU A 14 20.68 11.79 -17.20
CA LEU A 14 20.52 13.17 -17.61
C LEU A 14 20.22 14.09 -16.42
N CYS A 15 20.98 15.19 -16.31
CA CYS A 15 20.79 16.20 -15.25
C CYS A 15 19.67 17.19 -15.54
N HIS A 16 19.22 17.29 -16.80
CA HIS A 16 18.22 18.26 -17.29
C HIS A 16 17.29 17.62 -18.30
N ASP A 17 16.10 18.24 -18.45
CA ASP A 17 15.21 17.92 -19.55
C ASP A 17 15.89 18.29 -20.90
N ILE A 18 15.82 17.37 -21.84
CA ILE A 18 16.20 17.63 -23.23
C ILE A 18 14.92 17.92 -24.02
N THR A 19 14.82 19.12 -24.57
CA THR A 19 13.66 19.55 -25.36
C THR A 19 13.97 19.46 -26.84
N GLN A 20 12.97 19.06 -27.62
CA GLN A 20 12.97 19.09 -29.06
C GLN A 20 12.07 20.23 -29.56
N ILE A 21 12.57 21.03 -30.51
CA ILE A 21 11.79 22.05 -31.17
C ILE A 21 11.89 21.77 -32.70
N ILE A 22 10.78 21.32 -33.25
CA ILE A 22 10.64 21.17 -34.73
C ILE A 22 9.73 22.30 -35.17
N LYS A 23 10.24 23.14 -36.09
CA LYS A 23 9.51 24.28 -36.59
C LYS A 23 8.19 23.81 -37.22
N ASP A 24 7.08 24.42 -36.80
CA ASP A 24 5.70 24.19 -37.25
C ASP A 24 5.10 22.81 -36.94
N GLU A 25 5.82 21.92 -36.23
CA GLU A 25 5.30 20.57 -35.93
C GLU A 25 5.23 20.25 -34.41
N LYS A 26 6.33 20.44 -33.69
CA LYS A 26 6.40 19.96 -32.30
C LYS A 26 7.36 20.77 -31.43
N LYS A 27 6.87 21.17 -30.25
CA LYS A 27 7.73 21.65 -29.13
C LYS A 27 7.41 20.82 -27.92
N GLY A 28 8.38 20.10 -27.38
CA GLY A 28 8.16 19.26 -26.19
C GLY A 28 9.45 18.70 -25.61
N VAL A 29 9.32 18.07 -24.45
CA VAL A 29 10.40 17.35 -23.79
C VAL A 29 10.62 16.04 -24.55
N LEU A 30 11.85 15.83 -25.04
CA LEU A 30 12.29 14.61 -25.72
C LEU A 30 12.73 13.57 -24.69
N PHE A 31 13.60 13.99 -23.76
CA PHE A 31 14.01 13.19 -22.59
C PHE A 31 13.87 14.03 -21.33
N LYS A 32 13.30 13.47 -20.31
CA LYS A 32 13.21 14.13 -19.01
C LYS A 32 14.51 14.03 -18.23
N LYS A 33 14.75 14.99 -17.35
CA LYS A 33 15.72 14.88 -16.26
C LYS A 33 15.52 13.52 -15.56
N GLY A 34 16.62 12.80 -15.33
CA GLY A 34 16.56 11.48 -14.75
C GLY A 34 16.52 10.32 -15.73
N HIS A 35 16.39 10.59 -17.02
CA HIS A 35 16.46 9.56 -18.04
C HIS A 35 17.87 8.93 -18.06
N VAL A 36 17.93 7.60 -17.99
CA VAL A 36 19.17 6.84 -18.19
C VAL A 36 19.40 6.70 -19.69
N VAL A 37 20.48 7.28 -20.19
CA VAL A 37 20.80 7.28 -21.62
C VAL A 37 21.09 5.87 -22.08
N LYS A 38 20.41 5.44 -23.14
CA LYS A 38 20.59 4.16 -23.79
C LYS A 38 21.33 4.35 -25.13
N GLU A 39 21.85 3.26 -25.69
CA GLU A 39 22.52 3.30 -26.99
C GLU A 39 21.58 3.78 -28.10
N GLU A 40 20.30 3.43 -28.05
CA GLU A 40 19.25 3.85 -28.97
C GLU A 40 18.92 5.36 -28.92
N ASP A 41 19.27 6.03 -27.80
CA ASP A 41 18.99 7.47 -27.61
C ASP A 41 20.06 8.36 -28.27
N ILE A 42 21.27 7.86 -28.47
CA ILE A 42 22.41 8.64 -28.97
C ILE A 42 22.09 9.33 -30.30
N PRO A 43 21.60 8.64 -31.35
CA PRO A 43 21.28 9.29 -32.60
C PRO A 43 20.24 10.41 -32.45
N LEU A 44 19.28 10.20 -31.56
CA LEU A 44 18.19 11.16 -31.32
C LEU A 44 18.69 12.40 -30.58
N LEU A 45 19.55 12.22 -29.58
CA LEU A 45 20.21 13.32 -28.85
C LEU A 45 21.06 14.18 -29.76
N LEU A 46 21.87 13.55 -30.64
CA LEU A 46 22.67 14.24 -31.61
C LEU A 46 21.82 14.98 -32.66
N SER A 47 20.68 14.41 -33.06
CA SER A 47 19.76 15.04 -34.03
C SER A 47 19.14 16.34 -33.52
N VAL A 48 19.04 16.53 -32.20
CA VAL A 48 18.56 17.77 -31.57
C VAL A 48 19.71 18.70 -31.15
N GLY A 49 20.90 18.47 -31.68
CA GLY A 49 22.07 19.33 -31.49
C GLY A 49 22.75 19.19 -30.13
N LYS A 50 22.56 18.06 -29.45
CA LYS A 50 23.19 17.78 -28.15
C LYS A 50 24.47 16.98 -28.36
N GLU A 51 25.58 17.68 -28.66
CA GLU A 51 26.91 17.06 -28.76
C GLU A 51 27.50 16.72 -27.40
N HIS A 52 27.11 17.46 -26.35
CA HIS A 52 27.54 17.27 -24.99
C HIS A 52 26.30 17.24 -24.05
N LEU A 53 26.40 16.45 -23.02
CA LEU A 53 25.35 16.26 -22.01
C LEU A 53 25.91 16.48 -20.61
N PHE A 54 25.12 17.13 -19.75
CA PHE A 54 25.38 17.15 -18.33
C PHE A 54 24.72 15.93 -17.71
N VAL A 55 25.56 15.06 -17.14
CA VAL A 55 25.14 13.78 -16.58
C VAL A 55 25.60 13.60 -15.15
N TRP A 56 24.91 12.72 -14.44
CA TRP A 56 25.39 12.13 -13.20
C TRP A 56 26.23 10.90 -13.53
N GLU A 57 27.43 10.80 -12.95
CA GLU A 57 28.23 9.59 -13.10
C GLU A 57 27.53 8.43 -12.38
N LYS A 58 27.41 7.29 -13.08
CA LYS A 58 26.99 6.06 -12.44
C LYS A 58 28.15 5.54 -11.59
N ASN A 59 28.05 5.84 -10.29
CA ASN A 59 29.01 5.38 -9.28
C ASN A 59 28.37 4.20 -8.52
N PRO A 60 29.08 3.11 -8.24
CA PRO A 60 28.55 1.99 -7.46
C PRO A 60 27.97 2.37 -6.07
N GLY A 61 28.40 3.53 -5.54
CA GLY A 61 27.90 4.11 -4.29
C GLY A 61 26.63 4.95 -4.42
N ILE A 62 26.08 5.14 -5.65
CA ILE A 62 24.91 6.00 -5.89
C ILE A 62 23.85 5.19 -6.63
N LEU A 63 22.62 5.23 -6.14
CA LEU A 63 21.46 4.59 -6.74
C LEU A 63 20.58 5.63 -7.46
N HIS A 64 20.06 5.26 -8.60
CA HIS A 64 19.00 6.02 -9.27
C HIS A 64 17.67 5.88 -8.52
N GLU A 65 16.77 6.87 -8.66
CA GLU A 65 15.47 6.86 -7.98
C GLU A 65 14.67 5.57 -8.21
N ASN A 66 14.77 4.95 -9.38
CA ASN A 66 14.08 3.70 -9.68
C ASN A 66 14.67 2.50 -8.91
N GLU A 67 15.99 2.42 -8.80
CA GLU A 67 16.68 1.38 -8.02
C GLU A 67 16.35 1.53 -6.52
N ALA A 68 16.34 2.76 -6.03
CA ALA A 68 15.96 3.07 -4.65
C ALA A 68 14.47 2.78 -4.37
N ALA A 69 13.58 3.01 -5.34
CA ALA A 69 12.15 2.69 -5.23
C ALA A 69 11.92 1.19 -5.02
N GLU A 70 12.68 0.33 -5.70
CA GLU A 70 12.61 -1.12 -5.51
C GLU A 70 13.01 -1.53 -4.09
N ILE A 71 14.07 -0.92 -3.55
CA ILE A 71 14.51 -1.16 -2.17
C ILE A 71 13.42 -0.71 -1.18
N LEU A 72 12.87 0.49 -1.35
CA LEU A 72 11.78 0.97 -0.49
C LEU A 72 10.54 0.08 -0.59
N TYR A 73 10.19 -0.38 -1.79
CA TYR A 73 9.08 -1.32 -1.95
C TYR A 73 9.35 -2.64 -1.21
N LYS A 74 10.57 -3.19 -1.31
CA LYS A 74 10.98 -4.40 -0.59
C LYS A 74 10.91 -4.22 0.93
N ILE A 75 11.33 -3.07 1.45
CA ILE A 75 11.17 -2.68 2.85
C ILE A 75 9.68 -2.69 3.26
N CYS A 76 8.81 -2.17 2.40
CA CYS A 76 7.37 -2.08 2.66
C CYS A 76 6.67 -3.43 2.64
N ALA A 77 6.92 -4.23 1.61
CA ALA A 77 6.15 -5.43 1.28
C ALA A 77 6.85 -6.74 1.66
N GLY A 78 8.19 -6.74 1.76
CA GLY A 78 8.96 -7.97 1.91
C GLY A 78 8.63 -8.98 0.81
N ASN A 79 8.49 -10.24 1.21
CA ASN A 79 8.05 -11.34 0.32
C ASN A 79 6.54 -11.64 0.47
N SER A 80 5.74 -10.65 0.88
CA SER A 80 4.31 -10.87 1.11
C SER A 80 3.56 -11.17 -0.18
N SER A 81 2.82 -12.28 -0.21
CA SER A 81 1.88 -12.60 -1.31
C SER A 81 0.60 -11.77 -1.27
N LYS A 82 0.36 -11.03 -0.17
CA LYS A 82 -0.89 -10.28 0.09
C LYS A 82 -0.89 -8.88 -0.54
N VAL A 83 0.26 -8.40 -1.02
CA VAL A 83 0.41 -7.10 -1.68
C VAL A 83 1.19 -7.25 -2.99
N HIS A 84 1.14 -6.21 -3.84
CA HIS A 84 2.01 -6.06 -5.01
C HIS A 84 2.38 -4.59 -5.20
N GLY A 85 3.48 -4.35 -5.90
CA GLY A 85 3.88 -3.02 -6.34
C GLY A 85 3.25 -2.66 -7.68
N THR A 86 3.01 -1.37 -7.90
CA THR A 86 2.74 -0.86 -9.25
C THR A 86 4.03 -0.82 -10.09
N GLU A 87 3.90 -0.57 -11.38
CA GLU A 87 5.05 -0.20 -12.21
C GLU A 87 5.74 1.04 -11.64
N ILE A 88 7.06 1.09 -11.82
CA ILE A 88 7.88 2.23 -11.37
C ILE A 88 7.61 3.42 -12.29
N LYS A 89 7.25 4.56 -11.69
CA LYS A 89 7.11 5.83 -12.40
C LYS A 89 7.79 6.93 -11.61
N GLU A 90 8.84 7.54 -12.18
CA GLU A 90 9.58 8.65 -11.56
C GLU A 90 9.99 8.31 -10.11
N GLY A 91 10.63 7.17 -9.92
CA GLY A 91 11.09 6.69 -8.60
C GLY A 91 10.00 6.35 -7.60
N LYS A 92 8.74 6.21 -8.06
CA LYS A 92 7.58 5.90 -7.21
C LYS A 92 7.05 4.50 -7.48
N ILE A 93 6.80 3.76 -6.40
CA ILE A 93 6.03 2.52 -6.39
C ILE A 93 4.91 2.66 -5.37
N GLU A 94 3.71 2.26 -5.75
CA GLU A 94 2.57 2.14 -4.83
C GLU A 94 2.42 0.69 -4.39
N VAL A 95 2.18 0.48 -3.11
CA VAL A 95 1.86 -0.83 -2.52
C VAL A 95 0.36 -1.03 -2.56
N VAL A 96 -0.09 -2.08 -3.23
CA VAL A 96 -1.51 -2.35 -3.49
C VAL A 96 -1.89 -3.69 -2.86
N SER A 97 -3.03 -3.73 -2.18
CA SER A 97 -3.58 -4.95 -1.58
C SER A 97 -4.08 -5.95 -2.63
N LYS A 98 -3.77 -7.23 -2.44
CA LYS A 98 -4.33 -8.35 -3.22
C LYS A 98 -5.52 -9.01 -2.55
N ILE A 99 -5.81 -8.68 -1.31
CA ILE A 99 -6.86 -9.32 -0.50
C ILE A 99 -7.63 -8.27 0.31
N ASP A 100 -8.82 -8.65 0.76
CA ASP A 100 -9.56 -7.92 1.79
C ASP A 100 -8.99 -8.25 3.17
N GLY A 101 -8.98 -7.27 4.08
CA GLY A 101 -8.49 -7.49 5.44
C GLY A 101 -8.26 -6.21 6.23
N ILE A 102 -7.49 -6.31 7.28
CA ILE A 102 -7.08 -5.20 8.13
C ILE A 102 -5.62 -4.86 7.85
N LEU A 103 -5.34 -3.62 7.51
CA LEU A 103 -3.97 -3.12 7.31
C LEU A 103 -3.23 -3.04 8.66
N LYS A 104 -2.11 -3.73 8.76
CA LYS A 104 -1.19 -3.63 9.89
C LYS A 104 0.07 -2.90 9.48
N ILE A 105 0.52 -1.99 10.34
CA ILE A 105 1.70 -1.15 10.09
C ILE A 105 2.67 -1.27 11.25
N ARG A 106 3.92 -1.57 10.96
CA ARG A 106 5.02 -1.46 11.92
C ARG A 106 5.44 0.01 12.02
N ARG A 107 4.71 0.76 12.85
CA ARG A 107 4.82 2.22 12.95
C ARG A 107 6.24 2.68 13.27
N ASP A 108 6.92 2.00 14.21
CA ASP A 108 8.27 2.40 14.62
C ASP A 108 9.27 2.25 13.46
N ALA A 109 9.16 1.16 12.68
CA ALA A 109 9.98 0.95 11.49
C ALA A 109 9.68 1.99 10.41
N LEU A 110 8.40 2.31 10.16
CA LEU A 110 7.99 3.36 9.22
C LEU A 110 8.57 4.72 9.60
N VAL A 111 8.48 5.09 10.87
CA VAL A 111 9.03 6.35 11.39
C VAL A 111 10.55 6.34 11.29
N ALA A 112 11.22 5.24 11.66
CA ALA A 112 12.68 5.13 11.60
C ALA A 112 13.21 5.32 10.17
N VAL A 113 12.59 4.69 9.16
CA VAL A 113 12.97 4.85 7.76
C VAL A 113 12.74 6.28 7.29
N ASN A 114 11.56 6.85 7.53
CA ASN A 114 11.24 8.22 7.11
C ASN A 114 12.12 9.28 7.80
N SER A 115 12.62 9.01 9.01
CA SER A 115 13.51 9.92 9.76
C SER A 115 14.91 10.01 9.18
N LEU A 116 15.33 9.12 8.28
CA LEU A 116 16.62 9.20 7.61
C LEU A 116 16.67 10.38 6.60
N GLY A 117 15.53 10.92 6.22
CA GLY A 117 15.42 12.00 5.22
C GLY A 117 15.70 11.52 3.79
N GLU A 118 15.41 12.37 2.81
CA GLU A 118 15.57 12.12 1.37
C GLU A 118 14.76 10.93 0.82
N MET A 119 13.97 10.27 1.66
CA MET A 119 13.05 9.21 1.29
C MET A 119 11.71 9.37 2.02
N MET A 120 10.66 8.82 1.43
CA MET A 120 9.31 8.93 1.96
C MET A 120 8.53 7.65 1.70
N ILE A 121 7.91 7.14 2.76
CA ILE A 121 6.88 6.11 2.71
C ILE A 121 5.62 6.74 3.32
N ALA A 122 4.62 7.01 2.50
CA ALA A 122 3.32 7.51 2.93
C ALA A 122 2.30 6.36 2.90
N SER A 123 1.48 6.24 3.93
CA SER A 123 0.52 5.13 4.04
C SER A 123 -0.87 5.58 4.45
N ARG A 124 -1.86 4.71 4.23
CA ARG A 124 -3.15 4.81 4.92
C ARG A 124 -2.95 4.58 6.41
N HIS A 125 -3.98 4.89 7.18
CA HIS A 125 -4.00 4.60 8.62
C HIS A 125 -4.00 3.07 8.87
N GLY A 126 -3.21 2.63 9.84
CA GLY A 126 -3.22 1.23 10.29
C GLY A 126 -4.47 0.87 11.09
N ASP A 127 -4.71 -0.43 11.25
CA ASP A 127 -5.87 -1.02 11.94
C ASP A 127 -7.23 -0.67 11.31
N PHE A 128 -7.22 -0.29 10.02
CA PHE A 128 -8.42 -0.01 9.25
C PHE A 128 -8.68 -1.10 8.20
N PRO A 129 -9.97 -1.32 7.86
CA PRO A 129 -10.36 -2.20 6.78
C PRO A 129 -9.81 -1.72 5.43
N ILE A 130 -9.31 -2.65 4.64
CA ILE A 130 -8.93 -2.43 3.26
C ILE A 130 -9.54 -3.51 2.36
N LYS A 131 -9.72 -3.17 1.09
CA LYS A 131 -10.20 -4.08 0.07
C LYS A 131 -9.09 -4.44 -0.92
N LYS A 132 -9.25 -5.57 -1.58
CA LYS A 132 -8.43 -5.94 -2.74
C LYS A 132 -8.43 -4.80 -3.77
N GLY A 133 -7.24 -4.40 -4.21
CA GLY A 133 -7.05 -3.28 -5.13
C GLY A 133 -6.80 -1.93 -4.44
N ASP A 134 -6.98 -1.83 -3.13
CA ASP A 134 -6.69 -0.60 -2.40
C ASP A 134 -5.18 -0.33 -2.36
N LYS A 135 -4.81 0.94 -2.63
CA LYS A 135 -3.47 1.45 -2.41
C LYS A 135 -3.27 1.68 -0.92
N VAL A 136 -2.37 0.94 -0.31
CA VAL A 136 -2.09 1.01 1.13
C VAL A 136 -0.94 1.93 1.47
N ALA A 137 0.04 2.06 0.56
CA ALA A 137 1.17 2.97 0.71
C ALA A 137 1.73 3.41 -0.65
N GLY A 138 2.49 4.50 -0.65
CA GLY A 138 3.32 4.94 -1.77
C GLY A 138 4.72 5.25 -1.27
N THR A 139 5.72 4.89 -2.07
CA THR A 139 7.14 5.06 -1.74
C THR A 139 7.84 5.89 -2.80
N ARG A 140 8.80 6.72 -2.39
CA ARG A 140 9.73 7.39 -3.30
C ARG A 140 10.94 7.91 -2.56
N ILE A 141 12.06 8.12 -3.26
CA ILE A 141 13.10 9.05 -2.80
C ILE A 141 12.80 10.46 -3.32
N ILE A 142 13.27 11.47 -2.60
CA ILE A 142 13.05 12.89 -2.95
C ILE A 142 14.03 13.35 -4.02
N PRO A 143 15.36 13.06 -3.92
CA PRO A 143 16.32 13.38 -4.96
C PRO A 143 16.22 12.38 -6.12
N LEU A 144 16.82 12.74 -7.26
CA LEU A 144 16.92 11.87 -8.44
C LEU A 144 17.86 10.68 -8.22
N VAL A 145 18.88 10.90 -7.41
CA VAL A 145 19.88 9.89 -7.02
C VAL A 145 20.10 9.98 -5.51
N ILE A 146 20.40 8.85 -4.89
CA ILE A 146 20.64 8.74 -3.44
C ILE A 146 21.86 7.86 -3.18
N GLU A 147 22.55 8.12 -2.09
CA GLU A 147 23.68 7.29 -1.67
C GLU A 147 23.20 5.88 -1.27
N LYS A 148 23.90 4.88 -1.78
CA LYS A 148 23.61 3.47 -1.47
C LYS A 148 23.66 3.21 0.04
N GLU A 149 24.64 3.79 0.74
CA GLU A 149 24.78 3.66 2.20
C GLU A 149 23.51 4.13 2.94
N LYS A 150 22.83 5.15 2.42
CA LYS A 150 21.58 5.65 3.00
C LYS A 150 20.42 4.67 2.80
N MET A 151 20.38 3.99 1.65
CA MET A 151 19.40 2.93 1.40
C MET A 151 19.71 1.68 2.23
N ASP A 152 20.97 1.34 2.42
CA ASP A 152 21.40 0.26 3.33
C ASP A 152 21.00 0.58 4.79
N ALA A 153 21.13 1.85 5.20
CA ALA A 153 20.64 2.32 6.50
C ALA A 153 19.11 2.21 6.62
N ALA A 154 18.36 2.46 5.55
CA ALA A 154 16.92 2.30 5.53
C ALA A 154 16.48 0.82 5.68
N GLU A 155 17.14 -0.11 4.99
CA GLU A 155 16.90 -1.55 5.17
C GLU A 155 17.20 -1.97 6.62
N LYS A 156 18.30 -1.48 7.20
CA LYS A 156 18.67 -1.76 8.60
C LYS A 156 17.64 -1.19 9.59
N ALA A 157 17.17 0.04 9.36
CA ALA A 157 16.17 0.69 10.21
C ALA A 157 14.82 -0.01 10.16
N ALA A 158 14.44 -0.52 8.99
CA ALA A 158 13.22 -1.32 8.80
C ALA A 158 13.29 -2.68 9.50
N GLY A 159 14.50 -3.27 9.58
CA GLY A 159 14.70 -4.61 10.10
C GLY A 159 14.24 -5.71 9.14
N ASN A 160 14.10 -6.93 9.66
CA ASN A 160 13.89 -8.13 8.83
C ASN A 160 12.42 -8.41 8.45
N LEU A 161 11.47 -7.63 8.97
CA LEU A 161 10.05 -7.81 8.69
C LEU A 161 9.52 -6.67 7.82
N PRO A 162 8.52 -6.91 6.95
CA PRO A 162 7.92 -5.85 6.16
C PRO A 162 7.24 -4.80 7.05
N ILE A 163 7.21 -3.54 6.58
CA ILE A 163 6.50 -2.47 7.29
C ILE A 163 4.99 -2.70 7.27
N PHE A 164 4.46 -3.21 6.16
CA PHE A 164 3.03 -3.45 5.97
C PHE A 164 2.70 -4.93 5.94
N ASP A 165 1.66 -5.32 6.63
CA ASP A 165 1.02 -6.62 6.51
C ASP A 165 -0.50 -6.45 6.44
N ILE A 166 -1.18 -7.46 5.89
CA ILE A 166 -2.63 -7.48 5.82
C ILE A 166 -3.10 -8.73 6.56
N LEU A 167 -3.89 -8.52 7.59
CA LEU A 167 -4.58 -9.61 8.27
C LEU A 167 -5.86 -9.93 7.49
N PRO A 168 -5.94 -11.09 6.83
CA PRO A 168 -7.16 -11.48 6.12
C PRO A 168 -8.30 -11.68 7.12
N TYR A 169 -9.51 -11.36 6.69
CA TYR A 169 -10.69 -11.73 7.46
C TYR A 169 -10.80 -13.24 7.58
N GLN A 170 -11.24 -13.71 8.74
CA GLN A 170 -11.52 -15.10 9.00
C GLN A 170 -13.02 -15.32 9.04
N GLN A 171 -13.47 -16.48 8.59
CA GLN A 171 -14.85 -16.91 8.76
C GLN A 171 -15.22 -16.95 10.24
N LYS A 172 -16.34 -16.30 10.61
CA LYS A 172 -16.82 -16.20 11.99
C LYS A 172 -18.27 -16.60 12.10
N LYS A 173 -18.59 -17.38 13.14
CA LYS A 173 -19.97 -17.76 13.48
C LYS A 173 -20.57 -16.74 14.44
N VAL A 174 -21.77 -16.25 14.13
CA VAL A 174 -22.43 -15.20 14.89
C VAL A 174 -23.80 -15.66 15.37
N GLY A 175 -24.02 -15.58 16.68
CA GLY A 175 -25.34 -15.71 17.31
C GLY A 175 -25.96 -14.35 17.59
N ILE A 176 -27.27 -14.19 17.41
CA ILE A 176 -27.99 -12.96 17.73
C ILE A 176 -29.02 -13.25 18.82
N VAL A 177 -28.97 -12.47 19.91
CA VAL A 177 -29.92 -12.52 21.00
C VAL A 177 -30.65 -11.18 21.04
N THR A 178 -31.91 -11.18 20.60
CA THR A 178 -32.75 -9.97 20.60
C THR A 178 -33.64 -9.97 21.83
N THR A 179 -33.42 -9.04 22.77
CA THR A 179 -34.21 -8.89 23.97
C THR A 179 -35.42 -7.96 23.75
N GLY A 180 -36.38 -8.01 24.62
CA GLY A 180 -37.57 -7.20 24.57
C GLY A 180 -38.87 -8.05 24.63
N SER A 181 -39.64 -7.89 25.69
CA SER A 181 -40.89 -8.60 25.88
C SER A 181 -41.93 -8.27 24.81
N GLU A 182 -41.89 -7.05 24.29
CA GLU A 182 -42.76 -6.58 23.21
C GLU A 182 -42.43 -7.24 21.88
N ILE A 183 -41.13 -7.47 21.59
CA ILE A 183 -40.69 -8.20 20.38
C ILE A 183 -41.06 -9.67 20.49
N LYS A 184 -40.78 -10.30 21.66
CA LYS A 184 -41.13 -11.70 21.94
C LYS A 184 -42.64 -11.97 21.78
N LYS A 185 -43.49 -11.01 22.21
CA LYS A 185 -44.96 -11.08 22.10
C LYS A 185 -45.49 -10.66 20.73
N GLY A 186 -44.63 -10.21 19.80
CA GLY A 186 -45.04 -9.75 18.49
C GLY A 186 -45.80 -8.43 18.49
N LEU A 187 -45.67 -7.62 19.56
CA LEU A 187 -46.33 -6.31 19.65
C LEU A 187 -45.63 -5.25 18.81
N ILE A 188 -44.30 -5.37 18.64
CA ILE A 188 -43.49 -4.57 17.75
C ILE A 188 -42.58 -5.49 16.92
N GLN A 189 -42.19 -4.97 15.73
CA GLN A 189 -41.29 -5.70 14.84
C GLN A 189 -39.83 -5.48 15.26
N ASP A 190 -39.02 -6.55 15.17
CA ASP A 190 -37.58 -6.48 15.35
C ASP A 190 -36.96 -5.71 14.15
N THR A 191 -36.42 -4.55 14.41
CA THR A 191 -35.75 -3.68 13.42
C THR A 191 -34.21 -3.78 13.53
N PHE A 192 -33.66 -4.35 14.59
CA PHE A 192 -32.22 -4.46 14.80
C PHE A 192 -31.59 -5.60 14.02
N THR A 193 -32.19 -6.77 14.04
CA THR A 193 -31.63 -7.95 13.35
C THR A 193 -31.42 -7.75 11.86
N PRO A 194 -32.34 -7.14 11.09
CA PRO A 194 -32.10 -6.83 9.67
C PRO A 194 -30.85 -5.97 9.47
N VAL A 195 -30.67 -4.91 10.28
CA VAL A 195 -29.50 -4.02 10.22
C VAL A 195 -28.22 -4.76 10.59
N LEU A 196 -28.26 -5.62 11.61
CA LEU A 196 -27.10 -6.43 11.99
C LEU A 196 -26.70 -7.39 10.87
N ARG A 197 -27.67 -8.08 10.26
CA ARG A 197 -27.41 -8.99 9.13
C ARG A 197 -26.82 -8.27 7.94
N GLU A 198 -27.31 -7.07 7.61
CA GLU A 198 -26.77 -6.23 6.56
C GLU A 198 -25.30 -5.84 6.85
N LYS A 199 -24.99 -5.37 8.06
CA LYS A 199 -23.61 -5.03 8.47
C LYS A 199 -22.69 -6.24 8.45
N LEU A 200 -23.14 -7.39 8.94
CA LEU A 200 -22.36 -8.62 8.97
C LEU A 200 -22.10 -9.18 7.57
N SER A 201 -22.99 -8.96 6.60
CA SER A 201 -22.81 -9.42 5.22
C SER A 201 -21.59 -8.82 4.52
N GLY A 202 -21.05 -7.69 5.02
CA GLY A 202 -19.81 -7.08 4.53
C GLY A 202 -18.53 -7.81 4.99
N PHE A 203 -18.64 -8.86 5.79
CA PHE A 203 -17.54 -9.65 6.34
C PHE A 203 -17.80 -11.14 6.11
N PRO A 204 -16.78 -12.01 6.15
CA PRO A 204 -16.97 -13.46 6.07
C PRO A 204 -17.55 -14.01 7.36
N THR A 205 -18.83 -13.73 7.63
CA THR A 205 -19.56 -14.17 8.81
C THR A 205 -20.73 -15.07 8.41
N GLU A 206 -21.04 -16.01 9.29
CA GLU A 206 -22.21 -16.88 9.22
C GLU A 206 -23.10 -16.62 10.43
N VAL A 207 -24.30 -16.06 10.21
CA VAL A 207 -25.28 -15.93 11.31
C VAL A 207 -25.94 -17.27 11.53
N THR A 208 -25.50 -17.97 12.58
CA THR A 208 -25.93 -19.34 12.91
C THR A 208 -27.34 -19.41 13.48
N GLY A 209 -27.85 -18.30 14.03
CA GLY A 209 -29.20 -18.26 14.58
C GLY A 209 -29.53 -16.91 15.21
N GLN A 210 -30.82 -16.79 15.56
CA GLN A 210 -31.38 -15.71 16.38
C GLN A 210 -32.32 -16.30 17.43
N VAL A 211 -32.23 -15.79 18.65
CA VAL A 211 -33.14 -16.16 19.76
C VAL A 211 -33.71 -14.87 20.33
N MET A 212 -35.03 -14.89 20.67
CA MET A 212 -35.77 -13.76 21.23
C MET A 212 -36.31 -14.13 22.62
N PRO A 213 -35.49 -14.07 23.68
CA PRO A 213 -35.87 -14.51 25.04
C PRO A 213 -36.80 -13.54 25.77
N GLY A 214 -37.03 -12.33 25.26
CA GLY A 214 -37.68 -11.27 26.03
C GLY A 214 -36.73 -10.65 27.07
N ASP A 215 -37.27 -10.16 28.19
CA ASP A 215 -36.48 -9.44 29.20
C ASP A 215 -36.14 -10.33 30.42
N ASP A 216 -36.43 -11.63 30.32
CA ASP A 216 -36.11 -12.57 31.38
C ASP A 216 -34.63 -12.91 31.43
N LYS A 217 -33.99 -12.66 32.58
CA LYS A 217 -32.55 -12.84 32.78
C LYS A 217 -32.08 -14.28 32.54
N GLU A 218 -32.85 -15.24 32.96
CA GLU A 218 -32.47 -16.66 32.85
C GLU A 218 -32.57 -17.13 31.40
N GLU A 219 -33.65 -16.72 30.70
CA GLU A 219 -33.81 -17.01 29.25
C GLU A 219 -32.69 -16.35 28.43
N ILE A 220 -32.32 -15.06 28.71
CA ILE A 220 -31.22 -14.37 28.06
C ILE A 220 -29.90 -15.10 28.28
N THR A 221 -29.61 -15.44 29.55
CA THR A 221 -28.39 -16.19 29.90
C THR A 221 -28.33 -17.53 29.18
N LYS A 222 -29.43 -18.28 29.15
CA LYS A 222 -29.50 -19.56 28.44
C LYS A 222 -29.29 -19.40 26.93
N ALA A 223 -29.85 -18.37 26.33
CA ALA A 223 -29.66 -18.08 24.90
C ALA A 223 -28.19 -17.78 24.59
N ILE A 224 -27.52 -16.94 25.39
CA ILE A 224 -26.10 -16.61 25.23
C ILE A 224 -25.25 -17.89 25.37
N LEU A 225 -25.45 -18.65 26.44
CA LEU A 225 -24.68 -19.89 26.67
C LEU A 225 -24.90 -20.92 25.56
N SER A 226 -26.13 -21.04 25.04
CA SER A 226 -26.40 -21.97 23.93
C SER A 226 -25.60 -21.63 22.65
N PHE A 227 -25.43 -20.36 22.32
CA PHE A 227 -24.56 -19.93 21.19
C PHE A 227 -23.09 -20.16 21.50
N ALA A 228 -22.64 -19.88 22.72
CA ALA A 228 -21.27 -20.13 23.15
C ALA A 228 -20.93 -21.63 23.05
N ASP A 229 -21.78 -22.49 23.57
CA ASP A 229 -21.64 -23.96 23.55
C ASP A 229 -21.69 -24.51 22.12
N ALA A 230 -22.45 -23.85 21.20
CA ALA A 230 -22.50 -24.16 19.79
C ALA A 230 -21.26 -23.63 19.01
N GLY A 231 -20.31 -23.01 19.69
CA GLY A 231 -19.05 -22.51 19.10
C GLY A 231 -19.20 -21.21 18.30
N ALA A 232 -20.10 -20.30 18.71
CA ALA A 232 -20.17 -18.98 18.15
C ALA A 232 -18.91 -18.17 18.52
N ASP A 233 -18.30 -17.52 17.52
CA ASP A 233 -17.16 -16.61 17.71
C ASP A 233 -17.58 -15.24 18.25
N LEU A 234 -18.81 -14.82 17.94
CA LEU A 234 -19.41 -13.55 18.34
C LEU A 234 -20.88 -13.76 18.70
N ILE A 235 -21.30 -13.18 19.80
CA ILE A 235 -22.71 -13.15 20.24
C ILE A 235 -23.09 -11.68 20.38
N ILE A 236 -24.11 -11.24 19.60
CA ILE A 236 -24.62 -9.88 19.64
C ILE A 236 -25.94 -9.86 20.37
N CYS A 237 -26.00 -9.08 21.44
CA CYS A 237 -27.23 -8.87 22.21
C CYS A 237 -27.78 -7.47 21.94
N THR A 238 -29.08 -7.34 21.70
CA THR A 238 -29.78 -6.08 21.44
C THR A 238 -30.95 -5.92 22.36
#